data_d3db8fe0026484b2f46b519294a042a8
#
_entry.id   d3db8fe0026484b2f46b519294a042a8
#
_cell.length_a   1.000
_cell.length_b   1.000
_cell.length_c   1.000
_cell.angle_alpha   90.00
_cell.angle_beta   90.00
_cell.angle_gamma   90.00
#
_symmetry.space_group_name_H-M   'P 1'
#
loop_
_entity.id
_entity.type
_entity.pdbx_description
1 polymer ?
#
loop_
_entity_poly.entity_id
_entity_poly.type
_entity_poly.pdbx_seq_one_letter_code
_entity_poly.pdbx_strand_id
1 'polypeptide(L)'
;PLPGVTSDEKTRKAAWLRLPRPARAAIRRMHMQFGHVKKGPFMEILKAATCPPEYIQAALHFRCKDCEYTEKLPFQHNKVSMPRPYEFNHTIGIDVNFLHDYEGSVHMYYNIVCMGTGYQMEIYVQPGKGVPRFSVCLDLLMTHWISWAGCPKSITSDRGLNNRGIFCREMSAAGVYRNSFGLEAPNHLGMV
;
A
#
# COMPACT_ATOMS: atom_id res chain seq x y z
N PRO A 1 -26.59 -3.31 27.31
CA PRO A 1 -26.06 -2.81 26.07
C PRO A 1 -24.60 -3.23 25.98
N LEU A 2 -24.27 -3.99 24.95
CA LEU A 2 -22.87 -4.35 24.67
C LEU A 2 -22.07 -3.04 24.46
N PRO A 3 -20.92 -2.87 25.14
CA PRO A 3 -20.09 -1.70 24.94
C PRO A 3 -19.66 -1.62 23.48
N GLY A 4 -19.89 -0.48 22.83
CA GLY A 4 -19.53 -0.23 21.44
C GLY A 4 -20.67 -0.25 20.41
N VAL A 5 -21.92 -0.50 20.82
CA VAL A 5 -23.07 -0.34 19.90
C VAL A 5 -23.49 1.13 19.88
N THR A 6 -23.11 1.83 18.81
CA THR A 6 -23.50 3.22 18.60
C THR A 6 -25.02 3.36 18.38
N SER A 7 -25.58 4.58 18.63
CA SER A 7 -26.99 4.89 18.34
C SER A 7 -27.39 4.54 16.90
N ASP A 8 -26.45 4.70 15.95
CA ASP A 8 -26.63 4.41 14.53
C ASP A 8 -26.91 2.92 14.25
N GLU A 9 -26.31 2.00 15.02
CA GLU A 9 -26.56 0.57 14.84
C GLU A 9 -27.98 0.15 15.25
N LYS A 10 -28.51 0.75 16.30
CA LYS A 10 -29.90 0.52 16.72
C LYS A 10 -30.86 1.01 15.62
N THR A 11 -30.61 2.18 15.09
CA THR A 11 -31.41 2.79 14.01
C THR A 11 -31.34 1.94 12.73
N ARG A 12 -30.13 1.54 12.32
CA ARG A 12 -29.93 0.67 11.17
C ARG A 12 -30.66 -0.68 11.34
N LYS A 13 -30.54 -1.32 12.51
CA LYS A 13 -31.22 -2.58 12.80
C LYS A 13 -32.73 -2.45 12.78
N ALA A 14 -33.27 -1.35 13.32
CA ALA A 14 -34.70 -1.06 13.26
C ALA A 14 -35.17 -0.88 11.81
N ALA A 15 -34.43 -0.12 11.00
CA ALA A 15 -34.70 0.04 9.58
C ALA A 15 -34.68 -1.29 8.81
N TRP A 16 -33.68 -2.15 9.08
CA TRP A 16 -33.61 -3.49 8.51
C TRP A 16 -34.81 -4.36 8.87
N LEU A 17 -35.26 -4.34 10.12
CA LEU A 17 -36.38 -5.17 10.56
C LEU A 17 -37.74 -4.70 10.02
N ARG A 18 -37.89 -3.44 9.64
CA ARG A 18 -39.09 -2.89 9.00
C ARG A 18 -39.27 -3.35 7.56
N LEU A 19 -38.20 -3.76 6.90
CA LEU A 19 -38.26 -4.23 5.51
C LEU A 19 -38.93 -5.59 5.37
N PRO A 20 -39.60 -5.87 4.24
CA PRO A 20 -40.25 -7.18 4.00
C PRO A 20 -39.30 -8.35 4.18
N ARG A 21 -39.76 -9.41 4.84
CA ARG A 21 -38.96 -10.62 5.08
C ARG A 21 -38.41 -11.24 3.78
N PRO A 22 -39.17 -11.30 2.67
CA PRO A 22 -38.65 -11.81 1.40
C PRO A 22 -37.44 -11.00 0.87
N ALA A 23 -37.51 -9.65 0.90
CA ALA A 23 -36.41 -8.78 0.47
C ALA A 23 -35.15 -9.01 1.31
N ARG A 24 -35.30 -9.07 2.65
CA ARG A 24 -34.19 -9.35 3.57
C ARG A 24 -33.55 -10.72 3.31
N ALA A 25 -34.35 -11.74 3.05
CA ALA A 25 -33.86 -13.09 2.76
C ALA A 25 -33.14 -13.16 1.42
N ALA A 26 -33.70 -12.50 0.37
CA ALA A 26 -33.09 -12.43 -0.95
C ALA A 26 -31.72 -11.73 -0.91
N ILE A 27 -31.63 -10.56 -0.27
CA ILE A 27 -30.35 -9.82 -0.13
C ILE A 27 -29.30 -10.65 0.58
N ARG A 28 -29.65 -11.33 1.67
CA ARG A 28 -28.71 -12.22 2.38
C ARG A 28 -28.22 -13.34 1.46
N ARG A 29 -29.12 -14.00 0.72
CA ARG A 29 -28.76 -15.08 -0.20
C ARG A 29 -27.86 -14.60 -1.32
N MET A 30 -28.22 -13.49 -1.96
CA MET A 30 -27.43 -12.91 -3.05
C MET A 30 -26.02 -12.52 -2.58
N HIS A 31 -25.89 -11.86 -1.42
CA HIS A 31 -24.61 -11.52 -0.86
C HIS A 31 -23.69 -12.73 -0.65
N MET A 32 -24.25 -13.84 -0.13
CA MET A 32 -23.50 -15.10 0.03
C MET A 32 -23.15 -15.74 -1.31
N GLN A 33 -24.10 -15.79 -2.25
CA GLN A 33 -23.87 -16.38 -3.57
C GLN A 33 -22.84 -15.63 -4.42
N PHE A 34 -22.75 -14.29 -4.26
CA PHE A 34 -21.73 -13.47 -4.91
C PHE A 34 -20.39 -13.42 -4.16
N GLY A 35 -20.15 -14.36 -3.23
CA GLY A 35 -18.88 -14.44 -2.52
C GLY A 35 -18.63 -13.27 -1.57
N HIS A 36 -19.65 -12.82 -0.83
CA HIS A 36 -19.56 -11.73 0.13
C HIS A 36 -19.14 -10.38 -0.49
N VAL A 37 -19.73 -10.05 -1.63
CA VAL A 37 -19.45 -8.81 -2.36
C VAL A 37 -19.55 -7.56 -1.48
N LYS A 38 -18.64 -6.62 -1.63
CA LYS A 38 -18.64 -5.36 -0.88
C LYS A 38 -19.89 -4.53 -1.18
N LYS A 39 -20.32 -3.73 -0.21
CA LYS A 39 -21.58 -2.96 -0.25
C LYS A 39 -21.71 -2.09 -1.51
N GLY A 40 -20.64 -1.36 -1.89
CA GLY A 40 -20.64 -0.49 -3.07
C GLY A 40 -20.98 -1.26 -4.36
N PRO A 41 -20.13 -2.20 -4.80
CA PRO A 41 -20.41 -3.05 -5.97
C PRO A 41 -21.74 -3.78 -5.89
N PHE A 42 -22.17 -4.24 -4.71
CA PHE A 42 -23.46 -4.90 -4.55
C PHE A 42 -24.64 -3.97 -4.87
N MET A 43 -24.57 -2.73 -4.40
CA MET A 43 -25.57 -1.70 -4.72
C MET A 43 -25.63 -1.39 -6.22
N GLU A 44 -24.48 -1.32 -6.89
CA GLU A 44 -24.43 -1.09 -8.34
C GLU A 44 -25.04 -2.26 -9.14
N ILE A 45 -24.80 -3.52 -8.74
CA ILE A 45 -25.44 -4.70 -9.34
C ILE A 45 -26.96 -4.62 -9.20
N LEU A 46 -27.48 -4.27 -8.02
CA LEU A 46 -28.92 -4.18 -7.79
C LEU A 46 -29.57 -3.04 -8.60
N LYS A 47 -28.90 -1.91 -8.73
CA LYS A 47 -29.37 -0.79 -9.56
C LYS A 47 -29.37 -1.16 -11.03
N ALA A 48 -28.29 -1.76 -11.54
CA ALA A 48 -28.18 -2.20 -12.91
C ALA A 48 -29.25 -3.25 -13.28
N ALA A 49 -29.60 -4.12 -12.32
CA ALA A 49 -30.68 -5.09 -12.44
C ALA A 49 -32.09 -4.50 -12.27
N THR A 50 -32.21 -3.17 -12.13
CA THR A 50 -33.49 -2.46 -11.92
C THR A 50 -34.35 -3.08 -10.80
N CYS A 51 -33.70 -3.51 -9.71
CA CYS A 51 -34.39 -4.13 -8.58
C CYS A 51 -35.34 -3.15 -7.89
N PRO A 52 -36.48 -3.62 -7.37
CA PRO A 52 -37.42 -2.80 -6.61
C PRO A 52 -36.73 -2.06 -5.46
N PRO A 53 -37.18 -0.83 -5.11
CA PRO A 53 -36.56 0.03 -4.10
C PRO A 53 -36.34 -0.65 -2.73
N GLU A 54 -37.24 -1.55 -2.36
CA GLU A 54 -37.18 -2.31 -1.11
C GLU A 54 -35.92 -3.21 -1.03
N TYR A 55 -35.46 -3.79 -2.15
CA TYR A 55 -34.24 -4.58 -2.21
C TYR A 55 -33.00 -3.69 -2.09
N ILE A 56 -33.01 -2.53 -2.71
CA ILE A 56 -31.93 -1.56 -2.61
C ILE A 56 -31.82 -1.05 -1.16
N GLN A 57 -32.95 -0.74 -0.52
CA GLN A 57 -32.98 -0.37 0.90
C GLN A 57 -32.52 -1.52 1.80
N ALA A 58 -32.89 -2.75 1.48
CA ALA A 58 -32.44 -3.93 2.19
C ALA A 58 -30.90 -4.09 2.09
N ALA A 59 -30.32 -3.91 0.92
CA ALA A 59 -28.87 -3.95 0.74
C ALA A 59 -28.16 -2.84 1.52
N LEU A 60 -28.77 -1.64 1.58
CA LEU A 60 -28.22 -0.50 2.34
C LEU A 60 -28.09 -0.79 3.83
N HIS A 61 -29.08 -1.46 4.41
CA HIS A 61 -29.12 -1.76 5.85
C HIS A 61 -28.58 -3.15 6.21
N PHE A 62 -28.24 -3.96 5.22
CA PHE A 62 -27.69 -5.30 5.42
C PHE A 62 -26.31 -5.24 6.05
N ARG A 63 -26.04 -6.14 6.99
CA ARG A 63 -24.74 -6.42 7.58
C ARG A 63 -24.50 -7.93 7.63
N CYS A 64 -23.33 -8.32 7.17
CA CYS A 64 -22.86 -9.71 7.23
C CYS A 64 -21.85 -9.85 8.37
N LYS A 65 -22.08 -10.78 9.27
CA LYS A 65 -21.18 -11.04 10.41
C LYS A 65 -19.80 -11.51 9.94
N ASP A 66 -19.77 -12.35 8.89
CA ASP A 66 -18.52 -12.90 8.37
C ASP A 66 -17.67 -11.80 7.72
N CYS A 67 -18.30 -10.89 6.94
CA CYS A 67 -17.62 -9.72 6.39
C CYS A 67 -17.06 -8.80 7.50
N GLU A 68 -17.86 -8.51 8.54
CA GLU A 68 -17.41 -7.67 9.66
C GLU A 68 -16.25 -8.30 10.42
N TYR A 69 -16.25 -9.61 10.55
CA TYR A 69 -15.15 -10.33 11.18
C TYR A 69 -13.88 -10.26 10.31
N THR A 70 -14.01 -10.49 9.02
CA THR A 70 -12.90 -10.49 8.08
C THR A 70 -12.31 -9.08 7.86
N GLU A 71 -13.17 -8.04 7.82
CA GLU A 71 -12.70 -6.64 7.70
C GLU A 71 -11.94 -6.15 8.94
N LYS A 72 -12.21 -6.72 10.10
CA LYS A 72 -11.49 -6.39 11.34
C LYS A 72 -10.13 -7.07 11.46
N LEU A 73 -9.89 -8.11 10.68
CA LEU A 73 -8.58 -8.72 10.61
C LEU A 73 -7.70 -7.85 9.72
N PRO A 74 -6.58 -7.31 10.25
CA PRO A 74 -5.63 -6.61 9.40
C PRO A 74 -5.19 -7.59 8.32
N PHE A 75 -5.27 -7.15 7.06
CA PHE A 75 -4.82 -7.96 5.94
C PHE A 75 -3.32 -8.21 6.12
N GLN A 76 -2.97 -9.36 6.64
CA GLN A 76 -1.58 -9.79 6.72
C GLN A 76 -1.16 -10.17 5.31
N HIS A 77 -0.47 -9.24 4.64
CA HIS A 77 0.28 -9.61 3.46
C HIS A 77 1.28 -10.70 3.88
N ASN A 78 1.26 -11.82 3.19
CA ASN A 78 2.25 -12.86 3.38
C ASN A 78 3.63 -12.21 3.21
N LYS A 79 4.36 -12.10 4.31
CA LYS A 79 5.73 -11.61 4.29
C LYS A 79 6.55 -12.66 3.55
N VAL A 80 6.85 -12.39 2.30
CA VAL A 80 7.81 -13.19 1.55
C VAL A 80 9.17 -12.88 2.16
N SER A 81 9.68 -13.80 2.94
CA SER A 81 11.03 -13.75 3.47
C SER A 81 11.99 -13.97 2.31
N MET A 82 12.54 -12.90 1.76
CA MET A 82 13.70 -13.01 0.89
C MET A 82 14.94 -13.29 1.75
N PRO A 83 15.83 -14.21 1.36
CA PRO A 83 17.08 -14.42 2.06
C PRO A 83 17.84 -13.09 2.08
N ARG A 84 18.19 -12.61 3.28
CA ARG A 84 18.97 -11.38 3.44
C ARG A 84 20.45 -11.69 3.15
N PRO A 85 21.11 -10.90 2.32
CA PRO A 85 22.57 -10.96 2.27
C PRO A 85 23.11 -10.48 3.63
N TYR A 86 24.13 -11.16 4.15
CA TYR A 86 24.77 -10.80 5.41
C TYR A 86 25.99 -9.88 5.21
N GLU A 87 26.38 -9.65 3.97
CA GLU A 87 27.55 -8.86 3.61
C GLU A 87 27.18 -7.37 3.48
N PHE A 88 28.05 -6.51 3.99
CA PHE A 88 27.94 -5.07 3.74
C PHE A 88 28.07 -4.78 2.24
N ASN A 89 27.23 -3.84 1.77
CA ASN A 89 27.20 -3.38 0.36
C ASN A 89 26.93 -4.47 -0.69
N HIS A 90 26.43 -5.66 -0.29
CA HIS A 90 25.99 -6.66 -1.27
C HIS A 90 24.70 -6.21 -1.95
N THR A 91 23.70 -5.85 -1.18
CA THR A 91 22.41 -5.34 -1.65
C THR A 91 22.07 -4.06 -0.91
N ILE A 92 21.79 -2.99 -1.62
CA ILE A 92 21.27 -1.76 -1.05
C ILE A 92 19.83 -1.52 -1.50
N GLY A 93 19.01 -0.98 -0.59
CA GLY A 93 17.70 -0.44 -0.87
C GLY A 93 17.78 1.06 -1.04
N ILE A 94 17.09 1.61 -2.02
CA ILE A 94 17.00 3.05 -2.24
C ILE A 94 15.54 3.49 -2.36
N ASP A 95 15.21 4.60 -1.71
CA ASP A 95 13.88 5.19 -1.73
C ASP A 95 13.93 6.71 -1.53
N VAL A 96 12.83 7.39 -1.79
CA VAL A 96 12.65 8.82 -1.55
C VAL A 96 11.62 9.02 -0.46
N ASN A 97 12.07 9.55 0.67
CA ASN A 97 11.24 9.83 1.83
C ASN A 97 10.83 11.29 1.92
N PHE A 98 9.65 11.56 2.46
CA PHE A 98 9.12 12.89 2.69
C PHE A 98 8.86 13.07 4.19
N LEU A 99 9.60 13.97 4.82
CA LEU A 99 9.44 14.29 6.23
C LEU A 99 8.80 15.68 6.36
N HIS A 100 7.96 15.83 7.38
CA HIS A 100 7.36 17.12 7.73
C HIS A 100 8.12 17.71 8.91
N ASP A 101 8.46 18.99 8.81
CA ASP A 101 8.97 19.72 9.96
C ASP A 101 7.82 20.14 10.90
N TYR A 102 8.18 20.80 12.01
CA TYR A 102 7.22 21.26 13.01
C TYR A 102 6.29 22.38 12.49
N GLU A 103 6.68 23.06 11.41
CA GLU A 103 5.88 24.11 10.75
C GLU A 103 4.97 23.51 9.67
N GLY A 104 5.07 22.19 9.40
CA GLY A 104 4.30 21.48 8.39
C GLY A 104 4.88 21.56 6.98
N SER A 105 6.06 22.17 6.83
CA SER A 105 6.79 22.14 5.55
C SER A 105 7.31 20.72 5.27
N VAL A 106 7.31 20.34 3.99
CA VAL A 106 7.75 19.02 3.56
C VAL A 106 9.16 19.09 3.02
N HIS A 107 9.99 18.17 3.48
CA HIS A 107 11.38 18.02 3.05
C HIS A 107 11.58 16.65 2.43
N MET A 108 12.31 16.62 1.32
CA MET A 108 12.60 15.40 0.58
C MET A 108 13.99 14.89 0.95
N TYR A 109 14.06 13.59 1.22
CA TYR A 109 15.30 12.89 1.54
C TYR A 109 15.47 11.70 0.62
N TYR A 110 16.70 11.46 0.18
CA TYR A 110 17.09 10.25 -0.53
C TYR A 110 17.67 9.27 0.47
N ASN A 111 16.99 8.15 0.65
CA ASN A 111 17.34 7.13 1.62
C ASN A 111 18.08 5.98 0.96
N ILE A 112 19.19 5.55 1.55
CA ILE A 112 20.00 4.42 1.12
C ILE A 112 20.21 3.50 2.31
N VAL A 113 19.83 2.22 2.17
CA VAL A 113 19.94 1.23 3.24
C VAL A 113 20.71 0.01 2.76
N CYS A 114 21.75 -0.36 3.47
CA CYS A 114 22.40 -1.66 3.29
C CYS A 114 21.50 -2.79 3.84
N MET A 115 20.99 -3.65 2.97
CA MET A 115 20.07 -4.72 3.38
C MET A 115 20.74 -5.80 4.24
N GLY A 116 22.08 -5.92 4.16
CA GLY A 116 22.84 -6.91 4.93
C GLY A 116 23.08 -6.46 6.38
N THR A 117 23.47 -5.21 6.58
CA THR A 117 23.88 -4.71 7.90
C THR A 117 22.84 -3.81 8.56
N GLY A 118 21.88 -3.29 7.80
CA GLY A 118 20.94 -2.28 8.26
C GLY A 118 21.55 -0.86 8.35
N TYR A 119 22.79 -0.67 7.87
CA TYR A 119 23.38 0.67 7.80
C TYR A 119 22.56 1.55 6.87
N GLN A 120 22.13 2.69 7.36
CA GLN A 120 21.22 3.61 6.66
C GLN A 120 21.85 4.99 6.55
N MET A 121 21.61 5.65 5.43
CA MET A 121 22.01 7.02 5.16
C MET A 121 20.83 7.76 4.55
N GLU A 122 20.44 8.87 5.17
CA GLU A 122 19.43 9.81 4.62
C GLU A 122 20.11 11.09 4.17
N ILE A 123 19.90 11.45 2.93
CA ILE A 123 20.54 12.61 2.28
C ILE A 123 19.44 13.60 1.94
N TYR A 124 19.54 14.81 2.48
CA TYR A 124 18.60 15.88 2.14
C TYR A 124 18.73 16.26 0.66
N VAL A 125 17.59 16.36 -0.03
CA VAL A 125 17.54 16.70 -1.47
C VAL A 125 17.08 18.13 -1.66
N GLN A 126 15.84 18.42 -1.25
CA GLN A 126 15.24 19.75 -1.40
C GLN A 126 13.92 19.85 -0.61
N PRO A 127 13.39 21.06 -0.40
CA PRO A 127 12.04 21.22 0.14
C PRO A 127 10.96 20.85 -0.90
N GLY A 128 9.80 20.39 -0.43
CA GLY A 128 8.64 20.10 -1.25
C GLY A 128 8.40 18.62 -1.52
N LYS A 129 7.31 18.31 -2.26
CA LYS A 129 6.82 16.96 -2.56
C LYS A 129 7.08 16.55 -4.03
N GLY A 130 8.07 17.11 -4.67
CA GLY A 130 8.40 16.72 -6.03
C GLY A 130 9.08 15.33 -6.11
N VAL A 131 9.05 14.70 -7.28
CA VAL A 131 9.88 13.54 -7.55
C VAL A 131 11.25 14.02 -8.04
N PRO A 132 12.37 13.65 -7.39
CA PRO A 132 13.69 14.08 -7.83
C PRO A 132 14.00 13.50 -9.22
N ARG A 133 14.76 14.26 -10.02
CA ARG A 133 15.20 13.76 -11.32
C ARG A 133 16.17 12.59 -11.11
N PHE A 134 16.14 11.64 -12.03
CA PHE A 134 17.03 10.47 -12.00
C PHE A 134 18.52 10.84 -11.95
N SER A 135 18.92 11.96 -12.58
CA SER A 135 20.31 12.47 -12.51
C SER A 135 20.70 12.86 -11.08
N VAL A 136 19.79 13.52 -10.35
CA VAL A 136 20.01 13.89 -8.94
C VAL A 136 20.18 12.66 -8.07
N CYS A 137 19.30 11.66 -8.22
CA CYS A 137 19.41 10.40 -7.47
C CYS A 137 20.72 9.66 -7.79
N LEU A 138 21.14 9.66 -9.04
CA LEU A 138 22.42 9.08 -9.47
C LEU A 138 23.60 9.81 -8.81
N ASP A 139 23.63 11.14 -8.90
CA ASP A 139 24.69 11.96 -8.31
C ASP A 139 24.78 11.76 -6.80
N LEU A 140 23.64 11.72 -6.11
CA LEU A 140 23.58 11.45 -4.67
C LEU A 140 24.11 10.05 -4.33
N LEU A 141 23.73 9.04 -5.08
CA LEU A 141 24.23 7.68 -4.89
C LEU A 141 25.73 7.58 -5.14
N MET A 142 26.21 8.19 -6.22
CA MET A 142 27.64 8.19 -6.56
C MET A 142 28.48 8.92 -5.50
N THR A 143 28.02 10.11 -5.09
CA THR A 143 28.77 10.98 -4.18
C THR A 143 28.75 10.47 -2.73
N HIS A 144 27.58 10.04 -2.25
CA HIS A 144 27.40 9.73 -0.83
C HIS A 144 27.55 8.26 -0.49
N TRP A 145 27.39 7.35 -1.46
CA TRP A 145 27.50 5.91 -1.21
C TRP A 145 28.67 5.28 -1.98
N ILE A 146 28.63 5.33 -3.29
CA ILE A 146 29.60 4.58 -4.12
C ILE A 146 31.03 5.08 -3.93
N SER A 147 31.23 6.38 -3.67
CA SER A 147 32.54 6.98 -3.47
C SER A 147 33.37 6.36 -2.35
N TRP A 148 32.73 5.83 -1.30
CA TRP A 148 33.42 5.22 -0.15
C TRP A 148 33.13 3.73 0.02
N ALA A 149 31.92 3.26 -0.31
CA ALA A 149 31.52 1.87 -0.14
C ALA A 149 31.79 1.02 -1.39
N GLY A 150 32.02 1.64 -2.54
CA GLY A 150 32.09 0.98 -3.82
C GLY A 150 30.72 0.62 -4.40
N CYS A 151 30.70 0.06 -5.61
CA CYS A 151 29.46 -0.39 -6.26
C CYS A 151 28.87 -1.59 -5.53
N PRO A 152 27.58 -1.56 -5.16
CA PRO A 152 26.90 -2.76 -4.63
C PRO A 152 26.74 -3.82 -5.71
N LYS A 153 26.56 -5.07 -5.31
CA LYS A 153 26.24 -6.16 -6.27
C LYS A 153 24.81 -6.02 -6.80
N SER A 154 23.89 -5.55 -5.97
CA SER A 154 22.50 -5.31 -6.38
C SER A 154 21.88 -4.09 -5.71
N ILE A 155 20.93 -3.46 -6.42
CA ILE A 155 20.10 -2.35 -5.93
C ILE A 155 18.65 -2.77 -5.98
N THR A 156 17.96 -2.53 -4.88
CA THR A 156 16.52 -2.73 -4.75
C THR A 156 15.84 -1.38 -4.67
N SER A 157 14.86 -1.13 -5.53
CA SER A 157 14.08 0.11 -5.53
C SER A 157 12.66 -0.14 -5.99
N ASP A 158 11.78 0.83 -5.74
CA ASP A 158 10.50 0.88 -6.42
C ASP A 158 10.68 1.13 -7.94
N ARG A 159 9.58 1.11 -8.70
CA ARG A 159 9.55 1.45 -10.13
C ARG A 159 9.34 2.94 -10.38
N GLY A 160 9.65 3.79 -9.43
CA GLY A 160 9.55 5.24 -9.56
C GLY A 160 10.31 5.80 -10.75
N LEU A 161 9.92 6.99 -11.20
CA LEU A 161 10.55 7.67 -12.34
C LEU A 161 12.01 8.00 -12.07
N ASN A 162 12.36 8.29 -10.83
CA ASN A 162 13.72 8.56 -10.34
C ASN A 162 14.69 7.37 -10.54
N ASN A 163 14.16 6.15 -10.66
CA ASN A 163 14.95 4.92 -10.81
C ASN A 163 14.93 4.37 -12.26
N ARG A 164 14.70 5.21 -13.25
CA ARG A 164 14.63 4.84 -14.68
C ARG A 164 15.66 5.59 -15.52
N GLY A 165 15.69 5.33 -16.81
CA GLY A 165 16.49 6.08 -17.78
C GLY A 165 18.00 5.95 -17.59
N ILE A 166 18.67 7.07 -17.37
CA ILE A 166 20.14 7.14 -17.19
C ILE A 166 20.57 6.36 -15.96
N PHE A 167 19.85 6.48 -14.85
CA PHE A 167 20.15 5.71 -13.62
C PHE A 167 20.25 4.21 -13.89
N CYS A 168 19.29 3.64 -14.64
CA CYS A 168 19.31 2.25 -15.04
C CYS A 168 20.54 1.88 -15.85
N ARG A 169 20.86 2.71 -16.83
CA ARG A 169 21.95 2.48 -17.77
C ARG A 169 23.30 2.51 -17.09
N GLU A 170 23.56 3.51 -16.25
CA GLU A 170 24.81 3.65 -15.52
C GLU A 170 25.02 2.51 -14.53
N MET A 171 23.97 2.13 -13.78
CA MET A 171 24.05 1.00 -12.83
C MET A 171 24.28 -0.33 -13.57
N SER A 172 23.64 -0.55 -14.71
CA SER A 172 23.87 -1.73 -15.53
C SER A 172 25.28 -1.77 -16.14
N ALA A 173 25.80 -0.62 -16.58
CA ALA A 173 27.17 -0.49 -17.08
C ALA A 173 28.21 -0.76 -15.99
N ALA A 174 27.91 -0.40 -14.74
CA ALA A 174 28.71 -0.71 -13.57
C ALA A 174 28.58 -2.19 -13.10
N GLY A 175 27.79 -3.02 -13.79
CA GLY A 175 27.57 -4.42 -13.43
C GLY A 175 26.66 -4.63 -12.22
N VAL A 176 25.90 -3.61 -11.82
CA VAL A 176 25.00 -3.66 -10.68
C VAL A 176 23.67 -4.31 -11.08
N TYR A 177 23.30 -5.41 -10.45
CA TYR A 177 22.01 -6.04 -10.67
C TYR A 177 20.88 -5.23 -10.03
N ARG A 178 19.76 -5.08 -10.72
CA ARG A 178 18.63 -4.28 -10.24
C ARG A 178 17.41 -5.14 -9.98
N ASN A 179 16.94 -5.09 -8.73
CA ASN A 179 15.64 -5.62 -8.32
C ASN A 179 14.64 -4.47 -8.22
N SER A 180 13.65 -4.42 -9.12
CA SER A 180 12.55 -3.47 -9.00
C SER A 180 11.28 -4.17 -8.56
N PHE A 181 10.67 -3.73 -7.47
CA PHE A 181 9.37 -4.20 -7.03
C PHE A 181 8.24 -3.50 -7.79
N GLY A 182 7.09 -4.17 -7.91
CA GLY A 182 5.91 -3.58 -8.53
C GLY A 182 5.35 -2.41 -7.70
N LEU A 183 4.73 -1.44 -8.36
CA LEU A 183 4.06 -0.29 -7.73
C LEU A 183 3.01 -0.68 -6.68
N GLU A 184 2.53 -1.93 -6.71
CA GLU A 184 1.49 -2.45 -5.80
C GLU A 184 2.06 -3.23 -4.61
N ALA A 185 3.37 -3.24 -4.40
CA ALA A 185 4.01 -4.00 -3.34
C ALA A 185 4.88 -3.11 -2.41
N PRO A 186 4.33 -2.05 -1.79
CA PRO A 186 5.08 -1.14 -0.93
C PRO A 186 5.70 -1.85 0.28
N ASN A 187 5.13 -2.98 0.70
CA ASN A 187 5.60 -3.74 1.87
C ASN A 187 6.87 -4.57 1.61
N HIS A 188 7.34 -4.69 0.37
CA HIS A 188 8.59 -5.38 0.06
C HIS A 188 9.84 -4.54 0.38
N LEU A 189 9.68 -3.22 0.51
CA LEU A 189 10.71 -2.26 0.92
C LEU A 189 10.68 -1.96 2.43
N GLY A 190 10.02 -2.76 3.23
CA GLY A 190 9.78 -2.50 4.66
C GLY A 190 11.03 -2.31 5.55
N MET A 191 12.21 -2.18 4.97
CA MET A 191 13.47 -1.79 5.62
C MET A 191 14.05 -0.48 5.07
N VAL A 192 13.45 0.12 4.06
CA VAL A 192 13.97 1.34 3.39
C VAL A 192 13.15 2.55 3.75
#